data_f4dc34aae39dcbf9e6fb72ed6564b412
#
_entry.id   f4dc34aae39dcbf9e6fb72ed6564b412
#
_cell.length_a   1.000
_cell.length_b   1.000
_cell.length_c   1.000
_cell.angle_alpha   90.00
_cell.angle_beta   90.00
_cell.angle_gamma   90.00
#
_symmetry.space_group_name_H-M   'P 1'
#
loop_
_entity.id
_entity.type
_entity.pdbx_description
1 polymer ?
#
loop_
_entity_poly.entity_id
_entity_poly.type
_entity_poly.pdbx_seq_one_letter_code
_entity_poly.pdbx_strand_id
1 'polypeptide(L)'
;MKSQKIEPKFENNQNPRIGLIALATDLIIEKDFISVIKDQSIDFFVNRIHCYFPLTNENLIKMSDSITEISDDILPNEKLDCVVYGCTSGTIASGYSSIEKKIHLAKPDAKVTTPSTAAVNALQKLGLNKLSIFTPYSKALNDEVVEYFKKENFEITTNSYFDISNDLDIGKVDENYLFETLCEMDLGNAEALFVSCTALPALSIIDKAGKAVQEINRASASFESIFNKVSYK
;
A
#
# COMPACT_ATOMS: atom_id res chain seq x y z
N MET A 1 -13.75 -29.64 42.00
CA MET A 1 -12.55 -29.08 41.33
C MET A 1 -12.19 -27.78 42.04
N LYS A 2 -10.97 -27.61 42.55
CA LYS A 2 -10.54 -26.35 43.19
C LYS A 2 -9.84 -25.50 42.14
N SER A 3 -10.30 -24.28 41.90
CA SER A 3 -9.60 -23.30 41.10
C SER A 3 -8.65 -22.47 41.95
N GLN A 4 -7.45 -22.20 41.46
CA GLN A 4 -6.46 -21.34 42.12
C GLN A 4 -6.18 -20.13 41.20
N LYS A 5 -6.31 -18.91 41.76
CA LYS A 5 -5.89 -17.68 41.07
C LYS A 5 -4.36 -17.60 41.11
N ILE A 6 -3.74 -17.36 39.95
CA ILE A 6 -2.31 -17.11 39.81
C ILE A 6 -2.16 -15.68 39.29
N GLU A 7 -1.30 -14.88 39.95
CA GLU A 7 -1.05 -13.51 39.51
C GLU A 7 -0.08 -13.50 38.31
N PRO A 8 -0.46 -12.85 37.19
CA PRO A 8 0.39 -12.78 36.02
C PRO A 8 1.55 -11.81 36.23
N LYS A 9 2.64 -12.02 35.45
CA LYS A 9 3.68 -11.02 35.26
C LYS A 9 3.54 -10.47 33.85
N PHE A 10 3.57 -9.15 33.71
CA PHE A 10 3.45 -8.46 32.44
C PHE A 10 4.83 -8.06 31.93
N GLU A 11 5.05 -8.25 30.64
CA GLU A 11 6.22 -7.75 29.93
C GLU A 11 5.96 -6.31 29.45
N ASN A 12 7.00 -5.47 29.51
CA ASN A 12 6.93 -4.12 28.99
C ASN A 12 7.57 -4.10 27.59
N ASN A 13 6.79 -4.44 26.57
CA ASN A 13 7.25 -4.38 25.17
C ASN A 13 7.27 -2.94 24.67
N GLN A 14 8.38 -2.53 24.06
CA GLN A 14 8.66 -1.19 23.52
C GLN A 14 8.77 -1.19 21.98
N ASN A 15 8.42 -2.31 21.31
CA ASN A 15 8.45 -2.35 19.84
C ASN A 15 7.52 -1.30 19.25
N PRO A 16 7.90 -0.66 18.13
CA PRO A 16 6.97 0.16 17.34
C PRO A 16 5.76 -0.67 16.91
N ARG A 17 4.58 -0.06 17.04
CA ARG A 17 3.29 -0.69 16.70
C ARG A 17 2.76 -0.14 15.39
N ILE A 18 2.62 -0.99 14.38
CA ILE A 18 2.07 -0.65 13.07
C ILE A 18 0.70 -1.29 12.91
N GLY A 19 -0.31 -0.46 12.60
CA GLY A 19 -1.63 -0.91 12.19
C GLY A 19 -1.77 -0.86 10.66
N LEU A 20 -2.24 -1.93 10.05
CA LEU A 20 -2.61 -1.98 8.64
C LEU A 20 -4.11 -2.08 8.49
N ILE A 21 -4.68 -1.17 7.70
CA ILE A 21 -6.05 -1.28 7.18
C ILE A 21 -5.94 -1.88 5.78
N ALA A 22 -6.16 -3.18 5.65
CA ALA A 22 -6.17 -3.90 4.39
C ALA A 22 -7.58 -3.97 3.80
N LEU A 23 -7.73 -4.09 2.48
CA LEU A 23 -9.03 -4.40 1.88
C LEU A 23 -9.44 -5.83 2.24
N ALA A 24 -10.73 -6.05 2.49
CA ALA A 24 -11.26 -7.37 2.83
C ALA A 24 -11.00 -8.43 1.73
N THR A 25 -10.78 -7.97 0.51
CA THR A 25 -10.51 -8.77 -0.70
C THR A 25 -9.03 -8.91 -1.04
N ASP A 26 -8.14 -8.15 -0.37
CA ASP A 26 -6.71 -8.20 -0.65
C ASP A 26 -6.10 -9.54 -0.19
N LEU A 27 -5.49 -10.27 -1.12
CA LEU A 27 -4.85 -11.58 -0.88
C LEU A 27 -3.34 -11.46 -0.65
N ILE A 28 -2.76 -10.29 -0.84
CA ILE A 28 -1.32 -10.09 -1.02
C ILE A 28 -0.70 -9.21 0.07
N ILE A 29 -1.28 -8.03 0.35
CA ILE A 29 -0.64 -6.99 1.16
C ILE A 29 -0.11 -7.47 2.52
N GLU A 30 -0.85 -8.34 3.23
CA GLU A 30 -0.42 -8.83 4.54
C GLU A 30 0.83 -9.72 4.41
N LYS A 31 0.88 -10.59 3.39
CA LYS A 31 2.03 -11.45 3.12
C LYS A 31 3.26 -10.62 2.79
N ASP A 32 3.07 -9.58 1.98
CA ASP A 32 4.13 -8.66 1.59
C ASP A 32 4.67 -7.91 2.80
N PHE A 33 3.79 -7.35 3.64
CA PHE A 33 4.21 -6.70 4.89
C PHE A 33 5.00 -7.65 5.78
N ILE A 34 4.48 -8.84 6.06
CA ILE A 34 5.15 -9.84 6.90
C ILE A 34 6.52 -10.20 6.32
N SER A 35 6.65 -10.34 5.00
CA SER A 35 7.92 -10.67 4.36
C SER A 35 8.99 -9.60 4.57
N VAL A 36 8.58 -8.32 4.60
CA VAL A 36 9.48 -7.18 4.75
C VAL A 36 9.86 -6.94 6.22
N ILE A 37 8.92 -7.14 7.18
CA ILE A 37 9.17 -6.85 8.60
C ILE A 37 9.70 -8.04 9.40
N LYS A 38 9.74 -9.25 8.84
CA LYS A 38 10.04 -10.51 9.53
C LYS A 38 11.29 -10.49 10.42
N ASP A 39 12.30 -9.70 10.04
CA ASP A 39 13.57 -9.59 10.76
C ASP A 39 13.67 -8.28 11.58
N GLN A 40 12.56 -7.57 11.78
CA GLN A 40 12.48 -6.31 12.51
C GLN A 40 11.70 -6.49 13.81
N SER A 41 12.11 -5.78 14.87
CA SER A 41 11.37 -5.74 16.14
C SER A 41 10.18 -4.77 16.01
N ILE A 42 9.12 -5.19 15.34
CA ILE A 42 7.90 -4.43 15.06
C ILE A 42 6.70 -5.29 15.46
N ASP A 43 5.76 -4.69 16.18
CA ASP A 43 4.45 -5.29 16.45
C ASP A 43 3.49 -4.88 15.35
N PHE A 44 2.97 -5.87 14.61
CA PHE A 44 2.14 -5.65 13.44
C PHE A 44 0.71 -6.14 13.66
N PHE A 45 -0.26 -5.26 13.39
CA PHE A 45 -1.68 -5.51 13.60
C PHE A 45 -2.45 -5.20 12.33
N VAL A 46 -3.45 -6.02 12.00
CA VAL A 46 -4.23 -5.86 10.78
C VAL A 46 -5.71 -5.84 11.11
N ASN A 47 -6.43 -4.89 10.51
CA ASN A 47 -7.88 -4.95 10.39
C ASN A 47 -8.27 -4.78 8.92
N ARG A 48 -9.44 -5.27 8.51
CA ARG A 48 -9.88 -5.29 7.12
C ARG A 48 -11.08 -4.40 6.91
N ILE A 49 -11.02 -3.56 5.87
CA ILE A 49 -12.11 -2.69 5.46
C ILE A 49 -12.90 -3.34 4.31
N HIS A 50 -14.24 -3.22 4.38
CA HIS A 50 -15.11 -3.77 3.33
C HIS A 50 -14.84 -3.10 1.98
N CYS A 51 -14.65 -3.91 0.94
CA CYS A 51 -14.45 -3.45 -0.43
C CYS A 51 -15.76 -3.60 -1.23
N TYR A 52 -16.23 -2.51 -1.82
CA TYR A 52 -17.43 -2.51 -2.66
C TYR A 52 -17.09 -2.82 -4.12
N PHE A 53 -17.99 -3.51 -4.80
CA PHE A 53 -17.87 -3.88 -6.21
C PHE A 53 -18.90 -3.20 -7.10
N PRO A 54 -18.56 -2.89 -8.37
CA PRO A 54 -17.23 -2.94 -8.99
C PRO A 54 -16.29 -1.88 -8.40
N LEU A 55 -14.98 -1.98 -8.66
CA LEU A 55 -14.00 -0.94 -8.31
C LEU A 55 -14.28 0.32 -9.12
N THR A 56 -14.93 1.29 -8.50
CA THR A 56 -15.22 2.61 -9.05
C THR A 56 -14.82 3.69 -8.06
N ASN A 57 -14.61 4.91 -8.54
CA ASN A 57 -14.28 6.05 -7.69
C ASN A 57 -15.30 6.25 -6.56
N GLU A 58 -16.59 6.15 -6.89
CA GLU A 58 -17.69 6.25 -5.92
C GLU A 58 -17.61 5.18 -4.82
N ASN A 59 -17.41 3.92 -5.19
CA ASN A 59 -17.29 2.80 -4.26
C ASN A 59 -16.03 2.91 -3.39
N LEU A 60 -14.92 3.41 -3.95
CA LEU A 60 -13.68 3.68 -3.20
C LEU A 60 -13.85 4.82 -2.18
N ILE A 61 -14.55 5.89 -2.53
CA ILE A 61 -14.90 6.97 -1.60
C ILE A 61 -15.80 6.43 -0.49
N LYS A 62 -16.87 5.70 -0.83
CA LYS A 62 -17.79 5.08 0.12
C LYS A 62 -17.06 4.14 1.09
N MET A 63 -16.11 3.35 0.62
CA MET A 63 -15.28 2.48 1.47
C MET A 63 -14.57 3.29 2.55
N SER A 64 -14.10 4.48 2.23
CA SER A 64 -13.37 5.32 3.18
C SER A 64 -14.19 5.79 4.39
N ASP A 65 -15.51 5.69 4.35
CA ASP A 65 -16.38 6.13 5.45
C ASP A 65 -16.22 5.28 6.72
N SER A 66 -15.81 4.03 6.58
CA SER A 66 -15.56 3.12 7.70
C SER A 66 -14.14 3.21 8.28
N ILE A 67 -13.26 4.06 7.75
CA ILE A 67 -11.84 4.11 8.16
C ILE A 67 -11.68 4.39 9.65
N THR A 68 -12.49 5.29 10.23
CA THR A 68 -12.39 5.65 11.66
C THR A 68 -12.69 4.44 12.53
N GLU A 69 -13.82 3.74 12.29
CA GLU A 69 -14.22 2.55 13.02
C GLU A 69 -13.18 1.43 12.89
N ILE A 70 -12.75 1.14 11.66
CA ILE A 70 -11.73 0.12 11.40
C ILE A 70 -10.39 0.46 12.08
N SER A 71 -10.01 1.74 12.13
CA SER A 71 -8.80 2.18 12.84
C SER A 71 -8.92 2.03 14.36
N ASP A 72 -10.09 2.30 14.94
CA ASP A 72 -10.33 2.17 16.37
C ASP A 72 -10.21 0.71 16.82
N ASP A 73 -10.72 -0.21 16.02
CA ASP A 73 -10.67 -1.65 16.26
C ASP A 73 -9.26 -2.26 16.18
N ILE A 74 -8.28 -1.53 15.65
CA ILE A 74 -6.87 -1.96 15.72
C ILE A 74 -6.34 -1.60 17.10
N LEU A 75 -6.21 -2.59 18.00
CA LEU A 75 -5.82 -2.39 19.40
C LEU A 75 -6.64 -1.27 20.08
N PRO A 76 -7.92 -1.50 20.41
CA PRO A 76 -8.77 -0.51 21.06
C PRO A 76 -8.14 0.04 22.34
N ASN A 77 -8.20 1.37 22.50
CA ASN A 77 -7.62 2.12 23.62
C ASN A 77 -6.08 2.10 23.71
N GLU A 78 -5.38 1.50 22.75
CA GLU A 78 -3.92 1.50 22.69
C GLU A 78 -3.42 2.42 21.56
N LYS A 79 -2.19 2.93 21.74
CA LYS A 79 -1.52 3.74 20.74
C LYS A 79 -0.91 2.88 19.63
N LEU A 80 -0.93 3.42 18.42
CA LEU A 80 -0.15 2.94 17.28
C LEU A 80 0.87 4.03 16.89
N ASP A 81 2.08 3.63 16.53
CA ASP A 81 3.10 4.56 16.03
C ASP A 81 2.83 4.93 14.57
N CYS A 82 2.24 4.01 13.81
CA CYS A 82 1.88 4.22 12.41
C CYS A 82 0.60 3.47 12.06
N VAL A 83 -0.25 4.09 11.23
CA VAL A 83 -1.37 3.42 10.57
C VAL A 83 -1.16 3.52 9.06
N VAL A 84 -1.23 2.37 8.40
CA VAL A 84 -1.14 2.23 6.94
C VAL A 84 -2.54 1.98 6.40
N TYR A 85 -3.03 2.86 5.53
CA TYR A 85 -4.21 2.57 4.72
C TYR A 85 -3.77 1.92 3.41
N GLY A 86 -3.94 0.60 3.31
CA GLY A 86 -3.39 -0.25 2.25
C GLY A 86 -4.18 -0.22 0.95
N CYS A 87 -4.58 0.96 0.45
CA CYS A 87 -5.29 1.08 -0.82
C CYS A 87 -4.79 2.27 -1.65
N THR A 88 -4.16 1.99 -2.79
CA THR A 88 -3.65 3.02 -3.70
C THR A 88 -4.79 3.82 -4.33
N SER A 89 -5.70 3.14 -5.03
CA SER A 89 -6.84 3.78 -5.70
C SER A 89 -7.81 4.42 -4.72
N GLY A 90 -8.04 3.82 -3.55
CA GLY A 90 -8.86 4.40 -2.49
C GLY A 90 -8.28 5.69 -1.92
N THR A 91 -6.94 5.79 -1.81
CA THR A 91 -6.27 7.02 -1.40
C THR A 91 -6.42 8.12 -2.45
N ILE A 92 -6.28 7.79 -3.73
CA ILE A 92 -6.42 8.74 -4.83
C ILE A 92 -7.86 9.26 -4.90
N ALA A 93 -8.84 8.36 -4.81
CA ALA A 93 -10.26 8.70 -4.86
C ALA A 93 -10.72 9.59 -3.70
N SER A 94 -10.29 9.28 -2.47
CA SER A 94 -10.75 9.98 -1.25
C SER A 94 -9.87 11.18 -0.88
N GLY A 95 -8.64 11.23 -1.39
CA GLY A 95 -7.60 12.18 -1.00
C GLY A 95 -6.94 11.83 0.34
N TYR A 96 -5.60 11.93 0.37
CA TYR A 96 -4.80 11.59 1.55
C TYR A 96 -5.26 12.32 2.83
N SER A 97 -5.50 13.64 2.75
CA SER A 97 -5.91 14.44 3.92
C SER A 97 -7.23 13.97 4.52
N SER A 98 -8.17 13.46 3.70
CA SER A 98 -9.42 12.88 4.20
C SER A 98 -9.16 11.57 4.94
N ILE A 99 -8.31 10.70 4.40
CA ILE A 99 -7.91 9.43 5.03
C ILE A 99 -7.20 9.69 6.36
N GLU A 100 -6.20 10.56 6.36
CA GLU A 100 -5.43 10.95 7.54
C GLU A 100 -6.34 11.48 8.66
N LYS A 101 -7.26 12.39 8.32
CA LYS A 101 -8.22 12.94 9.28
C LYS A 101 -9.10 11.84 9.89
N LYS A 102 -9.60 10.90 9.09
CA LYS A 102 -10.44 9.80 9.57
C LYS A 102 -9.66 8.86 10.50
N ILE A 103 -8.39 8.58 10.20
CA ILE A 103 -7.52 7.77 11.06
C ILE A 103 -7.23 8.51 12.38
N HIS A 104 -6.93 9.80 12.33
CA HIS A 104 -6.63 10.59 13.52
C HIS A 104 -7.82 10.79 14.46
N LEU A 105 -9.07 10.60 14.01
CA LEU A 105 -10.23 10.55 14.92
C LEU A 105 -10.16 9.36 15.88
N ALA A 106 -9.56 8.24 15.49
CA ALA A 106 -9.39 7.04 16.31
C ALA A 106 -7.99 6.91 16.92
N LYS A 107 -6.95 7.27 16.16
CA LYS A 107 -5.52 7.15 16.53
C LYS A 107 -4.80 8.49 16.35
N PRO A 108 -5.04 9.48 17.24
CA PRO A 108 -4.63 10.88 17.01
C PRO A 108 -3.11 11.09 16.91
N ASP A 109 -2.31 10.26 17.56
CA ASP A 109 -0.85 10.40 17.60
C ASP A 109 -0.14 9.56 16.51
N ALA A 110 -0.86 8.71 15.78
CA ALA A 110 -0.28 7.81 14.80
C ALA A 110 0.22 8.56 13.55
N LYS A 111 1.39 8.19 13.03
CA LYS A 111 1.77 8.57 11.67
C LYS A 111 0.85 7.85 10.68
N VAL A 112 0.43 8.55 9.63
CA VAL A 112 -0.40 7.95 8.60
C VAL A 112 0.39 7.84 7.30
N THR A 113 0.27 6.71 6.62
CA THR A 113 0.86 6.51 5.30
C THR A 113 -0.06 5.69 4.41
N THR A 114 0.09 5.87 3.10
CA THR A 114 -0.64 5.13 2.07
C THR A 114 0.31 4.77 0.93
N PRO A 115 0.00 3.76 0.09
CA PRO A 115 0.89 3.38 -1.00
C PRO A 115 1.19 4.52 -1.97
N SER A 116 0.19 5.32 -2.35
CA SER A 116 0.37 6.43 -3.28
C SER A 116 1.23 7.56 -2.71
N THR A 117 1.00 7.98 -1.45
CA THR A 117 1.82 9.02 -0.82
C THR A 117 3.24 8.53 -0.52
N ALA A 118 3.39 7.25 -0.17
CA ALA A 118 4.69 6.63 0.03
C ALA A 118 5.50 6.59 -1.28
N ALA A 119 4.85 6.22 -2.40
CA ALA A 119 5.49 6.22 -3.71
C ALA A 119 5.96 7.62 -4.12
N VAL A 120 5.11 8.64 -4.01
CA VAL A 120 5.48 10.04 -4.30
C VAL A 120 6.70 10.46 -3.48
N ASN A 121 6.67 10.25 -2.16
CA ASN A 121 7.77 10.61 -1.28
C ASN A 121 9.09 9.89 -1.66
N ALA A 122 9.02 8.62 -2.03
CA ALA A 122 10.20 7.85 -2.40
C ALA A 122 10.78 8.32 -3.74
N LEU A 123 9.95 8.51 -4.76
CA LEU A 123 10.36 9.01 -6.07
C LEU A 123 11.00 10.39 -5.97
N GLN A 124 10.39 11.31 -5.21
CA GLN A 124 10.95 12.65 -4.95
C GLN A 124 12.28 12.58 -4.20
N LYS A 125 12.40 11.71 -3.19
CA LYS A 125 13.66 11.52 -2.45
C LYS A 125 14.78 10.97 -3.34
N LEU A 126 14.43 10.15 -4.33
CA LEU A 126 15.37 9.62 -5.32
C LEU A 126 15.67 10.60 -6.45
N GLY A 127 14.97 11.73 -6.54
CA GLY A 127 15.13 12.73 -7.61
C GLY A 127 14.61 12.25 -8.97
N LEU A 128 13.68 11.28 -8.98
CA LEU A 128 13.10 10.72 -10.20
C LEU A 128 11.83 11.48 -10.57
N ASN A 129 11.73 11.94 -11.83
CA ASN A 129 10.63 12.79 -12.28
C ASN A 129 9.85 12.22 -13.47
N LYS A 130 10.41 11.23 -14.16
CA LYS A 130 9.79 10.62 -15.35
C LYS A 130 9.36 9.19 -15.03
N LEU A 131 8.05 8.93 -15.13
CA LEU A 131 7.47 7.65 -14.76
C LEU A 131 6.79 6.96 -15.92
N SER A 132 6.98 5.67 -16.03
CA SER A 132 6.01 4.76 -16.64
C SER A 132 5.10 4.20 -15.54
N ILE A 133 3.82 4.03 -15.82
CA ILE A 133 2.84 3.53 -14.85
C ILE A 133 2.23 2.23 -15.36
N PHE A 134 2.14 1.24 -14.47
CA PHE A 134 1.36 0.04 -14.69
C PHE A 134 0.30 -0.10 -13.60
N THR A 135 -0.94 -0.38 -13.99
CA THR A 135 -2.03 -0.64 -13.05
C THR A 135 -2.82 -1.89 -13.44
N PRO A 136 -3.42 -2.63 -12.49
CA PRO A 136 -4.36 -3.70 -12.82
C PRO A 136 -5.77 -3.20 -13.13
N TYR A 137 -6.08 -1.93 -12.86
CA TYR A 137 -7.43 -1.37 -12.82
C TYR A 137 -8.08 -1.21 -14.19
N SER A 138 -9.39 -0.88 -14.16
CA SER A 138 -10.11 -0.40 -15.34
C SER A 138 -9.48 0.88 -15.89
N LYS A 139 -9.72 1.15 -17.18
CA LYS A 139 -9.20 2.37 -17.82
C LYS A 139 -9.49 3.64 -17.03
N ALA A 140 -10.71 3.77 -16.51
CA ALA A 140 -11.11 4.97 -15.75
C ALA A 140 -10.25 5.17 -14.49
N LEU A 141 -10.05 4.12 -13.67
CA LEU A 141 -9.20 4.21 -12.49
C LEU A 141 -7.72 4.33 -12.83
N ASN A 142 -7.26 3.71 -13.93
CA ASN A 142 -5.91 3.91 -14.44
C ASN A 142 -5.65 5.37 -14.78
N ASP A 143 -6.57 6.01 -15.48
CA ASP A 143 -6.47 7.43 -15.85
C ASP A 143 -6.41 8.32 -14.58
N GLU A 144 -7.14 8.00 -13.53
CA GLU A 144 -7.07 8.71 -12.23
C GLU A 144 -5.69 8.56 -11.55
N VAL A 145 -5.08 7.38 -11.61
CA VAL A 145 -3.71 7.17 -11.10
C VAL A 145 -2.72 8.02 -11.89
N VAL A 146 -2.81 8.03 -13.20
CA VAL A 146 -1.97 8.87 -14.07
C VAL A 146 -2.11 10.35 -13.73
N GLU A 147 -3.33 10.84 -13.60
CA GLU A 147 -3.61 12.24 -13.26
C GLU A 147 -3.15 12.60 -11.84
N TYR A 148 -3.20 11.66 -10.89
CA TYR A 148 -2.65 11.85 -9.55
C TYR A 148 -1.14 12.13 -9.61
N PHE A 149 -0.36 11.30 -10.29
CA PHE A 149 1.09 11.51 -10.39
C PHE A 149 1.45 12.78 -11.19
N LYS A 150 0.68 13.14 -12.21
CA LYS A 150 0.85 14.43 -12.91
C LYS A 150 0.63 15.63 -11.97
N LYS A 151 -0.39 15.58 -11.10
CA LYS A 151 -0.63 16.62 -10.08
C LYS A 151 0.50 16.71 -9.05
N GLU A 152 1.18 15.59 -8.79
CA GLU A 152 2.38 15.55 -7.94
C GLU A 152 3.67 15.95 -8.70
N ASN A 153 3.53 16.53 -9.90
CA ASN A 153 4.59 17.05 -10.77
C ASN A 153 5.51 15.98 -11.40
N PHE A 154 5.01 14.78 -11.64
CA PHE A 154 5.71 13.77 -12.42
C PHE A 154 5.33 13.85 -13.91
N GLU A 155 6.33 13.69 -14.80
CA GLU A 155 6.12 13.45 -16.22
C GLU A 155 5.78 11.97 -16.45
N ILE A 156 4.61 11.68 -17.02
CA ILE A 156 4.22 10.30 -17.33
C ILE A 156 4.57 10.01 -18.78
N THR A 157 5.54 9.14 -18.98
CA THR A 157 6.08 8.80 -20.31
C THR A 157 5.20 7.78 -21.03
N THR A 158 4.78 6.72 -20.31
CA THR A 158 3.88 5.69 -20.81
C THR A 158 3.00 5.18 -19.69
N ASN A 159 1.87 4.55 -20.03
CA ASN A 159 1.07 3.80 -19.06
C ASN A 159 0.45 2.56 -19.70
N SER A 160 0.27 1.52 -18.90
CA SER A 160 -0.40 0.26 -19.29
C SER A 160 -1.29 -0.25 -18.17
N TYR A 161 -2.31 -1.01 -18.49
CA TYR A 161 -3.25 -1.53 -17.49
C TYR A 161 -3.89 -2.85 -17.94
N PHE A 162 -4.37 -3.64 -16.96
CA PHE A 162 -5.01 -4.95 -17.21
C PHE A 162 -6.53 -4.90 -17.42
N ASP A 163 -7.19 -3.80 -17.06
CA ASP A 163 -8.66 -3.64 -17.12
C ASP A 163 -9.44 -4.61 -16.21
N ILE A 164 -8.94 -4.86 -15.00
CA ILE A 164 -9.61 -5.70 -14.00
C ILE A 164 -10.51 -4.81 -13.12
N SER A 165 -11.77 -5.17 -13.00
CA SER A 165 -12.78 -4.43 -12.21
C SER A 165 -13.10 -5.05 -10.84
N ASN A 166 -12.59 -6.24 -10.55
CA ASN A 166 -12.78 -6.96 -9.29
C ASN A 166 -11.44 -7.11 -8.55
N ASP A 167 -11.34 -6.50 -7.37
CA ASP A 167 -10.11 -6.51 -6.56
C ASP A 167 -9.61 -7.91 -6.23
N LEU A 168 -10.53 -8.86 -5.94
CA LEU A 168 -10.15 -10.24 -5.65
C LEU A 168 -9.43 -10.92 -6.84
N ASP A 169 -9.77 -10.55 -8.08
CA ASP A 169 -9.13 -11.12 -9.27
C ASP A 169 -7.75 -10.52 -9.52
N ILE A 170 -7.48 -9.32 -9.04
CA ILE A 170 -6.15 -8.71 -9.05
C ILE A 170 -5.15 -9.58 -8.27
N GLY A 171 -5.54 -10.06 -7.09
CA GLY A 171 -4.69 -10.92 -6.26
C GLY A 171 -4.46 -12.33 -6.80
N LYS A 172 -5.13 -12.69 -7.91
CA LYS A 172 -4.98 -13.98 -8.62
C LYS A 172 -4.14 -13.89 -9.88
N VAL A 173 -3.62 -12.70 -10.21
CA VAL A 173 -2.75 -12.53 -11.38
C VAL A 173 -1.53 -13.42 -11.22
N ASP A 174 -1.20 -14.21 -12.25
CA ASP A 174 -0.02 -15.08 -12.25
C ASP A 174 1.27 -14.25 -12.20
N GLU A 175 2.15 -14.57 -11.25
CA GLU A 175 3.38 -13.82 -11.01
C GLU A 175 4.36 -13.87 -12.20
N ASN A 176 4.46 -15.00 -12.90
CA ASN A 176 5.36 -15.10 -14.05
C ASN A 176 4.82 -14.31 -15.24
N TYR A 177 3.50 -14.37 -15.46
CA TYR A 177 2.85 -13.57 -16.50
C TYR A 177 2.98 -12.07 -16.22
N LEU A 178 2.80 -11.66 -14.95
CA LEU A 178 3.03 -10.26 -14.55
C LEU A 178 4.48 -9.84 -14.83
N PHE A 179 5.45 -10.69 -14.45
CA PHE A 179 6.87 -10.43 -14.70
C PHE A 179 7.17 -10.25 -16.19
N GLU A 180 6.71 -11.20 -17.03
CA GLU A 180 6.86 -11.12 -18.49
C GLU A 180 6.23 -9.84 -19.05
N THR A 181 4.99 -9.54 -18.64
CA THR A 181 4.29 -8.33 -19.05
C THR A 181 5.10 -7.06 -18.73
N LEU A 182 5.62 -6.93 -17.50
CA LEU A 182 6.40 -5.77 -17.08
C LEU A 182 7.74 -5.65 -17.84
N CYS A 183 8.37 -6.78 -18.19
CA CYS A 183 9.60 -6.81 -18.97
C CYS A 183 9.39 -6.40 -20.45
N GLU A 184 8.22 -6.70 -21.01
CA GLU A 184 7.88 -6.40 -22.40
C GLU A 184 7.28 -5.00 -22.61
N MET A 185 6.95 -4.28 -21.53
CA MET A 185 6.39 -2.92 -21.62
C MET A 185 7.35 -1.95 -22.28
N ASP A 186 6.81 -1.12 -23.18
CA ASP A 186 7.48 0.10 -23.59
C ASP A 186 7.44 1.13 -22.45
N LEU A 187 8.59 1.47 -21.90
CA LEU A 187 8.73 2.44 -20.83
C LEU A 187 9.06 3.85 -21.34
N GLY A 188 9.26 4.01 -22.65
CA GLY A 188 9.72 5.27 -23.24
C GLY A 188 11.05 5.72 -22.62
N ASN A 189 11.11 6.97 -22.16
CA ASN A 189 12.28 7.53 -21.46
C ASN A 189 12.05 7.64 -19.94
N ALA A 190 11.25 6.75 -19.35
CA ALA A 190 11.00 6.72 -17.92
C ALA A 190 12.28 6.46 -17.12
N GLU A 191 12.38 7.13 -15.98
CA GLU A 191 13.44 6.90 -14.97
C GLU A 191 13.02 5.84 -13.97
N ALA A 192 11.69 5.58 -13.87
CA ALA A 192 11.11 4.57 -12.98
C ALA A 192 9.81 3.99 -13.56
N LEU A 193 9.54 2.73 -13.22
CA LEU A 193 8.24 2.09 -13.41
C LEU A 193 7.51 2.04 -12.07
N PHE A 194 6.36 2.68 -11.99
CA PHE A 194 5.45 2.54 -10.85
C PHE A 194 4.42 1.45 -11.14
N VAL A 195 4.48 0.37 -10.37
CA VAL A 195 3.49 -0.71 -10.41
C VAL A 195 2.48 -0.47 -9.29
N SER A 196 1.25 -0.17 -9.66
CA SER A 196 0.17 0.16 -8.73
C SER A 196 -0.57 -1.08 -8.23
N CYS A 197 -1.24 -0.92 -7.09
CA CYS A 197 -2.07 -1.89 -6.37
C CYS A 197 -1.33 -2.83 -5.42
N THR A 198 -1.69 -2.72 -4.15
CA THR A 198 -1.16 -3.60 -3.08
C THR A 198 -1.68 -5.03 -3.16
N ALA A 199 -2.82 -5.24 -3.83
CA ALA A 199 -3.37 -6.57 -4.10
C ALA A 199 -2.69 -7.29 -5.27
N LEU A 200 -1.85 -6.60 -6.07
CA LEU A 200 -1.11 -7.22 -7.16
C LEU A 200 0.15 -7.91 -6.61
N PRO A 201 0.47 -9.17 -6.99
CA PRO A 201 1.63 -9.88 -6.45
C PRO A 201 2.96 -9.40 -7.07
N ALA A 202 3.20 -8.08 -6.99
CA ALA A 202 4.35 -7.43 -7.62
C ALA A 202 5.62 -7.50 -6.76
N LEU A 203 5.51 -7.50 -5.42
CA LEU A 203 6.68 -7.53 -4.55
C LEU A 203 7.49 -8.83 -4.74
N SER A 204 6.81 -9.95 -4.92
CA SER A 204 7.46 -11.27 -5.12
C SER A 204 8.35 -11.34 -6.36
N ILE A 205 8.07 -10.52 -7.37
CA ILE A 205 8.81 -10.51 -8.64
C ILE A 205 9.88 -9.42 -8.72
N ILE A 206 9.94 -8.49 -7.76
CA ILE A 206 10.90 -7.37 -7.78
C ILE A 206 12.35 -7.86 -7.81
N ASP A 207 12.69 -8.87 -7.01
CA ASP A 207 14.04 -9.43 -7.01
C ASP A 207 14.41 -10.11 -8.34
N LYS A 208 13.43 -10.74 -9.00
CA LYS A 208 13.59 -11.32 -10.33
C LYS A 208 13.70 -10.21 -11.39
N ALA A 209 12.84 -9.20 -11.31
CA ALA A 209 12.85 -8.06 -12.20
C ALA A 209 14.11 -7.19 -12.01
N GLY A 210 14.58 -7.00 -10.78
CA GLY A 210 15.78 -6.22 -10.49
C GLY A 210 17.05 -6.76 -11.18
N LYS A 211 17.13 -8.07 -11.41
CA LYS A 211 18.21 -8.69 -12.17
C LYS A 211 18.04 -8.54 -13.69
N ALA A 212 16.80 -8.55 -14.20
CA ALA A 212 16.49 -8.42 -15.61
C ALA A 212 16.40 -6.96 -16.09
N VAL A 213 16.09 -6.03 -15.19
CA VAL A 213 15.80 -4.61 -15.45
C VAL A 213 16.80 -3.70 -14.74
N GLN A 214 18.00 -4.19 -14.40
CA GLN A 214 19.05 -3.44 -13.68
C GLN A 214 19.43 -2.11 -14.36
N GLU A 215 19.09 -1.90 -15.63
CA GLU A 215 19.30 -0.64 -16.34
C GLU A 215 18.11 0.35 -16.22
N ILE A 216 16.93 -0.10 -15.82
CA ILE A 216 15.69 0.71 -15.76
C ILE A 216 15.14 0.87 -14.34
N ASN A 217 15.48 -0.05 -13.41
CA ASN A 217 14.83 -0.12 -12.09
C ASN A 217 15.61 0.58 -10.98
N ARG A 218 15.28 1.82 -10.72
CA ARG A 218 15.55 2.49 -9.45
C ARG A 218 14.30 2.70 -8.58
N ALA A 219 13.18 2.15 -8.94
CA ALA A 219 11.95 2.47 -8.22
C ALA A 219 10.88 1.38 -8.19
N SER A 220 11.06 0.33 -7.39
CA SER A 220 9.92 -0.26 -6.72
C SER A 220 9.74 0.50 -5.39
N ALA A 221 9.27 1.73 -5.50
CA ALA A 221 9.34 2.69 -4.41
C ALA A 221 8.21 2.56 -3.38
N SER A 222 7.19 1.72 -3.62
CA SER A 222 6.00 1.75 -2.78
C SER A 222 6.17 1.12 -1.40
N PHE A 223 6.96 0.06 -1.26
CA PHE A 223 7.13 -0.63 0.04
C PHE A 223 8.30 -0.13 0.87
N GLU A 224 9.48 0.05 0.31
CA GLU A 224 10.65 0.56 1.07
C GLU A 224 10.40 1.93 1.70
N SER A 225 9.61 2.80 1.06
CA SER A 225 9.32 4.12 1.62
C SER A 225 8.33 4.11 2.78
N ILE A 226 7.47 3.11 2.89
CA ILE A 226 6.61 2.92 4.06
C ILE A 226 7.49 2.66 5.29
N PHE A 227 8.53 1.81 5.16
CA PHE A 227 9.44 1.46 6.23
C PHE A 227 10.43 2.57 6.60
N ASN A 228 10.94 3.30 5.62
CA ASN A 228 11.85 4.42 5.88
C ASN A 228 11.22 5.56 6.70
N LYS A 229 9.88 5.70 6.72
CA LYS A 229 9.20 6.65 7.61
C LYS A 229 9.08 6.16 9.06
N VAL A 230 9.17 4.87 9.31
CA VAL A 230 9.05 4.27 10.65
C VAL A 230 10.43 4.04 11.28
N SER A 231 11.49 3.87 10.49
CA SER A 231 12.84 3.49 10.95
C SER A 231 13.76 4.66 11.36
N TYR A 232 13.34 5.93 11.29
CA TYR A 232 14.20 7.06 11.66
C TYR A 232 13.68 7.80 12.89
N LYS A 233 14.12 7.29 14.05
CA LYS A 233 14.55 8.09 15.18
C LYS A 233 15.69 7.43 15.91
#